data_a7c7fa3e2a28a119b6efb85b34a3b202
#
_entry.id   a7c7fa3e2a28a119b6efb85b34a3b202
#
_cell.length_a   1.000
_cell.length_b   1.000
_cell.length_c   1.000
_cell.angle_alpha   90.00
_cell.angle_beta   90.00
_cell.angle_gamma   90.00
#
_symmetry.space_group_name_H-M   'P 1'
#
loop_
_entity.id
_entity.type
_entity.pdbx_description
1 polymer ?
#
loop_
_entity_poly.entity_id
_entity_poly.type
_entity_poly.pdbx_seq_one_letter_code
_entity_poly.pdbx_strand_id
1 'polypeptide(L)'
;CLQASVLGYATETLLDGDNIRLRLQASEQTAADLLAAYINQRQTNRSMYNGSPIPESSLQTIPLQPSANGIKIHLFDRQSETFRLLTEAVIQGNAAQMADPAFKTELLSWIRFNKKHAEHSNDGVSYAALGAPNLPRWISEPIVKLMLNADTQNKADRKKIAASSHLALITSPADHIDDW
;
A
#
# COMPACT_ATOMS: atom_id res chain seq x y z
N CYS A 1 9.66 -11.73 9.32
CA CYS A 1 9.91 -11.66 10.77
C CYS A 1 8.74 -12.23 11.58
N LEU A 2 7.49 -11.77 11.43
CA LEU A 2 6.34 -12.26 12.22
C LEU A 2 6.20 -13.79 12.18
N GLN A 3 6.18 -14.40 10.99
CA GLN A 3 6.04 -15.86 10.87
C GLN A 3 7.25 -16.61 11.43
N ALA A 4 8.44 -16.06 11.35
CA ALA A 4 9.65 -16.68 11.91
C ALA A 4 9.57 -16.78 13.44
N SER A 5 8.97 -15.79 14.12
CA SER A 5 8.79 -15.83 15.58
C SER A 5 7.89 -16.99 16.02
N VAL A 6 6.84 -17.32 15.25
CA VAL A 6 5.96 -18.47 15.52
C VAL A 6 6.71 -19.79 15.42
N LEU A 7 7.75 -19.84 14.59
CA LEU A 7 8.59 -21.03 14.40
C LEU A 7 9.81 -21.04 15.34
N GLY A 8 9.89 -20.12 16.31
CA GLY A 8 10.99 -20.06 17.28
C GLY A 8 12.28 -19.47 16.74
N TYR A 9 12.21 -18.62 15.71
CA TYR A 9 13.38 -17.92 15.17
C TYR A 9 13.35 -16.44 15.54
N ALA A 10 14.44 -15.97 16.13
CA ALA A 10 14.77 -14.55 16.17
C ALA A 10 15.19 -14.10 14.76
N THR A 11 14.81 -12.89 14.38
CA THR A 11 15.12 -12.34 13.05
C THR A 11 15.90 -11.04 13.18
N GLU A 12 16.94 -10.93 12.37
CA GLU A 12 17.68 -9.70 12.15
C GLU A 12 17.51 -9.28 10.68
N THR A 13 17.06 -8.06 10.46
CA THR A 13 16.93 -7.50 9.11
C THR A 13 18.15 -6.64 8.84
N LEU A 14 18.86 -6.92 7.76
CA LEU A 14 20.03 -6.19 7.31
C LEU A 14 19.77 -5.63 5.93
N LEU A 15 20.08 -4.37 5.74
CA LEU A 15 20.07 -3.72 4.43
C LEU A 15 21.46 -3.83 3.80
N ASP A 16 21.54 -4.33 2.59
CA ASP A 16 22.77 -4.53 1.84
C ASP A 16 22.59 -3.99 0.43
N GLY A 17 22.84 -2.70 0.27
CA GLY A 17 22.49 -1.96 -0.95
C GLY A 17 20.99 -2.04 -1.22
N ASP A 18 20.62 -2.53 -2.40
CA ASP A 18 19.21 -2.70 -2.81
C ASP A 18 18.59 -4.02 -2.31
N ASN A 19 19.30 -4.78 -1.48
CA ASN A 19 18.85 -6.07 -1.00
C ASN A 19 18.47 -6.03 0.48
N ILE A 20 17.38 -6.72 0.81
CA ILE A 20 17.00 -7.00 2.19
C ILE A 20 17.47 -8.40 2.53
N ARG A 21 18.39 -8.53 3.49
CA ARG A 21 18.89 -9.80 4.00
C ARG A 21 18.25 -10.10 5.35
N LEU A 22 17.62 -11.26 5.47
CA LEU A 22 17.09 -11.74 6.74
C LEU A 22 18.02 -12.82 7.31
N ARG A 23 18.52 -12.58 8.52
CA ARG A 23 19.22 -13.58 9.30
C ARG A 23 18.25 -14.21 10.28
N LEU A 24 18.13 -15.53 10.24
CA LEU A 24 17.27 -16.30 11.13
C LEU A 24 18.17 -17.06 12.12
N GLN A 25 17.88 -16.94 13.41
CA GLN A 25 18.58 -17.65 14.47
C GLN A 25 17.57 -18.36 15.35
N ALA A 26 17.69 -19.68 15.50
CA ALA A 26 16.83 -20.42 16.40
C ALA A 26 17.04 -19.91 17.85
N SER A 27 15.94 -19.68 18.55
CA SER A 27 15.96 -19.12 19.90
C SER A 27 14.75 -19.59 20.69
N GLU A 28 14.99 -20.32 21.76
CA GLU A 28 13.95 -20.76 22.70
C GLU A 28 13.31 -19.58 23.46
N GLN A 29 13.94 -18.42 23.47
CA GLN A 29 13.44 -17.22 24.14
C GLN A 29 12.56 -16.35 23.23
N THR A 30 12.46 -16.67 21.94
CA THR A 30 11.64 -15.90 21.00
C THR A 30 10.17 -16.24 21.21
N ALA A 31 9.42 -15.29 21.79
CA ALA A 31 7.97 -15.39 21.88
C ALA A 31 7.35 -15.18 20.48
N ALA A 32 6.29 -15.93 20.19
CA ALA A 32 5.51 -15.74 18.97
C ALA A 32 4.86 -14.36 18.96
N ASP A 33 5.07 -13.62 17.88
CA ASP A 33 4.44 -12.31 17.69
C ASP A 33 2.95 -12.50 17.40
N LEU A 34 2.10 -11.84 18.19
CA LEU A 34 0.64 -11.94 18.08
C LEU A 34 0.13 -11.50 16.70
N LEU A 35 0.83 -10.58 16.03
CA LEU A 35 0.46 -10.13 14.69
C LEU A 35 0.62 -11.21 13.62
N ALA A 36 1.39 -12.28 13.89
CA ALA A 36 1.54 -13.40 12.95
C ALA A 36 0.20 -14.07 12.62
N ALA A 37 -0.74 -14.12 13.57
CA ALA A 37 -2.09 -14.67 13.36
C ALA A 37 -2.91 -13.89 12.31
N TYR A 38 -2.58 -12.63 12.09
CA TYR A 38 -3.30 -11.74 11.17
C TYR A 38 -2.70 -11.68 9.76
N ILE A 39 -1.56 -12.31 9.50
CA ILE A 39 -0.89 -12.26 8.19
C ILE A 39 -1.86 -12.65 7.06
N ASN A 40 -2.59 -13.76 7.24
CA ASN A 40 -3.53 -14.26 6.24
C ASN A 40 -4.91 -13.57 6.28
N GLN A 41 -5.17 -12.77 7.30
CA GLN A 41 -6.44 -12.04 7.47
C GLN A 41 -6.33 -10.60 6.97
N ARG A 42 -5.11 -10.07 6.84
CA ARG A 42 -4.88 -8.71 6.36
C ARG A 42 -5.31 -8.57 4.90
N GLN A 43 -6.14 -7.59 4.63
CA GLN A 43 -6.58 -7.25 3.29
C GLN A 43 -6.35 -5.77 3.01
N THR A 44 -5.98 -5.45 1.78
CA THR A 44 -5.97 -4.07 1.28
C THR A 44 -7.27 -3.84 0.51
N ASN A 45 -8.17 -3.05 1.08
CA ASN A 45 -9.39 -2.67 0.39
C ASN A 45 -9.09 -1.60 -0.66
N ARG A 46 -9.25 -1.95 -1.93
CA ARG A 46 -9.11 -1.04 -3.09
C ARG A 46 -10.45 -0.62 -3.67
N SER A 47 -11.57 -1.10 -3.10
CA SER A 47 -12.92 -0.75 -3.51
C SER A 47 -13.30 0.66 -3.07
N MET A 48 -14.46 1.12 -3.53
CA MET A 48 -15.04 2.37 -3.05
C MET A 48 -15.47 2.25 -1.60
N TYR A 49 -15.18 3.26 -0.82
CA TYR A 49 -15.69 3.39 0.55
C TYR A 49 -17.14 3.86 0.54
N ASN A 50 -17.85 3.59 1.61
CA ASN A 50 -19.26 3.99 1.78
C ASN A 50 -19.42 5.39 2.42
N GLY A 51 -18.31 6.05 2.77
CA GLY A 51 -18.31 7.36 3.41
C GLY A 51 -18.67 7.37 4.90
N SER A 52 -18.92 6.20 5.50
CA SER A 52 -19.22 6.11 6.92
C SER A 52 -18.02 6.53 7.75
N PRO A 53 -18.22 7.31 8.83
CA PRO A 53 -17.13 7.66 9.74
C PRO A 53 -16.59 6.41 10.44
N ILE A 54 -15.30 6.42 10.72
CA ILE A 54 -14.69 5.40 11.59
C ILE A 54 -15.19 5.67 13.03
N PRO A 55 -15.69 4.67 13.76
CA PRO A 55 -16.10 4.86 15.15
C PRO A 55 -14.94 5.38 16.00
N GLU A 56 -15.22 6.29 16.91
CA GLU A 56 -14.21 6.89 17.79
C GLU A 56 -13.43 5.83 18.58
N SER A 57 -14.12 4.78 19.06
CA SER A 57 -13.48 3.65 19.74
C SER A 57 -12.44 2.94 18.86
N SER A 58 -12.67 2.87 17.56
CA SER A 58 -11.70 2.28 16.60
C SER A 58 -10.53 3.22 16.33
N LEU A 59 -10.79 4.54 16.26
CA LEU A 59 -9.73 5.54 16.10
C LEU A 59 -8.76 5.55 17.28
N GLN A 60 -9.27 5.34 18.49
CA GLN A 60 -8.45 5.25 19.70
C GLN A 60 -7.62 3.96 19.77
N THR A 61 -8.03 2.90 19.09
CA THR A 61 -7.31 1.62 19.04
C THR A 61 -6.31 1.54 17.88
N ILE A 62 -6.42 2.42 16.88
CA ILE A 62 -5.37 2.53 15.86
C ILE A 62 -4.12 3.02 16.57
N PRO A 63 -3.06 2.16 16.69
CA PRO A 63 -1.89 2.55 17.44
C PRO A 63 -1.21 3.72 16.74
N LEU A 64 -1.44 4.91 17.28
CA LEU A 64 -0.64 6.10 16.98
C LEU A 64 0.73 5.96 17.66
N GLN A 65 1.21 4.73 17.79
CA GLN A 65 2.47 4.44 18.46
C GLN A 65 3.61 5.03 17.65
N PRO A 66 4.46 5.82 18.28
CA PRO A 66 5.74 6.14 17.66
C PRO A 66 6.47 4.83 17.41
N SER A 67 6.83 4.56 16.17
CA SER A 67 7.75 3.46 15.88
C SER A 67 9.09 3.74 16.57
N ALA A 68 9.90 2.70 16.74
CA ALA A 68 11.26 2.84 17.29
C ALA A 68 12.09 3.89 16.53
N ASN A 69 11.73 4.17 15.26
CA ASN A 69 12.42 5.11 14.37
C ASN A 69 11.77 6.50 14.30
N GLY A 70 10.82 6.81 15.20
CA GLY A 70 10.16 8.11 15.24
C GLY A 70 9.13 8.35 14.12
N ILE A 71 8.73 7.31 13.39
CA ILE A 71 7.64 7.36 12.41
C ILE A 71 6.34 7.71 13.12
N LYS A 72 5.57 8.62 12.54
CA LYS A 72 4.27 9.06 13.09
C LYS A 72 3.18 8.84 12.07
N ILE A 73 2.00 8.45 12.56
CA ILE A 73 0.78 8.36 11.76
C ILE A 73 -0.15 9.47 12.22
N HIS A 74 -0.55 10.31 11.29
CA HIS A 74 -1.50 11.40 11.51
C HIS A 74 -2.80 11.07 10.79
N LEU A 75 -3.93 11.17 11.48
CA LEU A 75 -5.25 10.97 10.90
C LEU A 75 -5.96 12.31 10.75
N PHE A 76 -6.49 12.56 9.57
CA PHE A 76 -7.21 13.79 9.26
C PHE A 76 -8.62 13.45 8.80
N ASP A 77 -9.59 13.98 9.55
CA ASP A 77 -11.01 13.87 9.20
C ASP A 77 -11.32 14.61 7.90
N ARG A 78 -12.29 14.08 7.15
CA ARG A 78 -12.74 14.63 5.86
C ARG A 78 -13.15 16.11 5.90
N GLN A 79 -13.58 16.63 7.05
CA GLN A 79 -13.99 18.02 7.20
C GLN A 79 -12.80 18.96 7.50
N SER A 80 -11.61 18.41 7.76
CA SER A 80 -10.43 19.22 8.08
C SER A 80 -9.83 19.88 6.84
N GLU A 81 -9.27 21.06 7.02
CA GLU A 81 -8.52 21.76 5.96
C GLU A 81 -7.30 20.95 5.51
N THR A 82 -6.64 20.25 6.43
CA THR A 82 -5.49 19.38 6.09
C THR A 82 -5.90 18.24 5.17
N PHE A 83 -7.08 17.65 5.35
CA PHE A 83 -7.60 16.64 4.42
C PHE A 83 -7.71 17.19 2.99
N ARG A 84 -8.21 18.42 2.84
CA ARG A 84 -8.30 19.09 1.54
C ARG A 84 -6.92 19.31 0.91
N LEU A 85 -5.97 19.82 1.70
CA LEU A 85 -4.60 20.05 1.25
C LEU A 85 -3.89 18.76 0.84
N LEU A 86 -4.03 17.70 1.63
CA LEU A 86 -3.49 16.38 1.30
C LEU A 86 -4.11 15.80 0.02
N THR A 87 -5.42 15.99 -0.16
CA THR A 87 -6.10 15.58 -1.41
C THR A 87 -5.47 16.25 -2.62
N GLU A 88 -5.26 17.56 -2.57
CA GLU A 88 -4.63 18.29 -3.67
C GLU A 88 -3.18 17.86 -3.90
N ALA A 89 -2.43 17.58 -2.83
CA ALA A 89 -1.06 17.06 -2.95
C ALA A 89 -1.02 15.68 -3.64
N VAL A 90 -1.94 14.76 -3.31
CA VAL A 90 -2.08 13.46 -4.00
C VAL A 90 -2.36 13.66 -5.49
N ILE A 91 -3.29 14.56 -5.84
CA ILE A 91 -3.65 14.84 -7.23
C ILE A 91 -2.47 15.43 -8.02
N GLN A 92 -1.70 16.33 -7.41
CA GLN A 92 -0.49 16.88 -8.02
C GLN A 92 0.60 15.81 -8.19
N GLY A 93 0.80 14.97 -7.17
CA GLY A 93 1.72 13.83 -7.23
C GLY A 93 1.38 12.85 -8.35
N ASN A 94 0.10 12.48 -8.50
CA ASN A 94 -0.36 11.65 -9.61
C ASN A 94 -0.05 12.27 -10.97
N ALA A 95 -0.26 13.58 -11.12
CA ALA A 95 0.04 14.26 -12.37
C ALA A 95 1.54 14.21 -12.72
N ALA A 96 2.41 14.41 -11.73
CA ALA A 96 3.86 14.30 -11.90
C ALA A 96 4.27 12.86 -12.26
N GLN A 97 3.78 11.85 -11.53
CA GLN A 97 4.07 10.44 -11.82
C GLN A 97 3.60 10.02 -13.22
N MET A 98 2.39 10.42 -13.61
CA MET A 98 1.85 10.09 -14.94
C MET A 98 2.48 10.89 -16.07
N ALA A 99 3.23 11.95 -15.79
CA ALA A 99 4.05 12.63 -16.78
C ALA A 99 5.38 11.90 -17.04
N ASP A 100 5.85 11.08 -16.09
CA ASP A 100 7.11 10.34 -16.21
C ASP A 100 6.91 9.03 -17.01
N PRO A 101 7.57 8.85 -18.18
CA PRO A 101 7.51 7.63 -18.95
C PRO A 101 8.17 6.42 -18.24
N ALA A 102 9.22 6.65 -17.44
CA ALA A 102 9.90 5.59 -16.70
C ALA A 102 8.97 5.01 -15.64
N PHE A 103 8.30 5.87 -14.86
CA PHE A 103 7.28 5.46 -13.89
C PHE A 103 6.15 4.63 -14.54
N LYS A 104 5.62 5.08 -15.69
CA LYS A 104 4.57 4.33 -16.40
C LYS A 104 5.05 2.96 -16.88
N THR A 105 6.27 2.88 -17.36
CA THR A 105 6.88 1.61 -17.81
C THR A 105 7.03 0.65 -16.66
N GLU A 106 7.55 1.11 -15.53
CA GLU A 106 7.67 0.31 -14.32
C GLU A 106 6.29 -0.15 -13.81
N LEU A 107 5.33 0.75 -13.67
CA LEU A 107 3.97 0.43 -13.24
C LEU A 107 3.34 -0.66 -14.12
N LEU A 108 3.47 -0.55 -15.45
CA LEU A 108 2.98 -1.56 -16.38
C LEU A 108 3.65 -2.91 -16.19
N SER A 109 4.93 -2.94 -15.82
CA SER A 109 5.67 -4.18 -15.55
C SER A 109 5.10 -4.95 -14.35
N TRP A 110 4.46 -4.25 -13.40
CA TRP A 110 3.83 -4.83 -12.22
C TRP A 110 2.35 -5.22 -12.42
N ILE A 111 1.70 -4.84 -13.52
CA ILE A 111 0.29 -5.19 -13.76
C ILE A 111 0.15 -6.57 -14.38
N ARG A 112 -0.71 -7.40 -13.80
CA ARG A 112 -1.09 -8.71 -14.32
C ARG A 112 -2.45 -8.63 -15.00
N PHE A 113 -2.44 -8.57 -16.32
CA PHE A 113 -3.57 -8.16 -17.17
C PHE A 113 -4.75 -9.13 -17.22
N ASN A 114 -4.55 -10.40 -16.84
CA ASN A 114 -5.60 -11.41 -16.78
C ASN A 114 -5.24 -12.54 -15.82
N LYS A 115 -6.19 -13.48 -15.62
CA LYS A 115 -6.02 -14.61 -14.71
C LYS A 115 -4.78 -15.45 -15.02
N LYS A 116 -4.60 -15.85 -16.28
CA LYS A 116 -3.45 -16.67 -16.70
C LYS A 116 -2.12 -15.96 -16.42
N HIS A 117 -2.03 -14.66 -16.66
CA HIS A 117 -0.84 -13.87 -16.40
C HIS A 117 -0.55 -13.78 -14.88
N ALA A 118 -1.58 -13.54 -14.06
CA ALA A 118 -1.44 -13.48 -12.61
C ALA A 118 -1.00 -14.81 -11.99
N GLU A 119 -1.61 -15.93 -12.44
CA GLU A 119 -1.28 -17.27 -11.95
C GLU A 119 0.12 -17.74 -12.36
N HIS A 120 0.60 -17.30 -13.53
CA HIS A 120 1.93 -17.69 -14.01
C HIS A 120 3.05 -16.92 -13.34
N SER A 121 2.86 -15.63 -13.06
CA SER A 121 3.91 -14.78 -12.48
C SER A 121 3.97 -14.86 -10.95
N ASN A 122 2.86 -15.11 -10.27
CA ASN A 122 2.71 -15.16 -8.80
C ASN A 122 3.19 -13.88 -8.08
N ASP A 123 3.24 -12.76 -8.78
CA ASP A 123 3.68 -11.46 -8.28
C ASP A 123 2.82 -10.32 -8.85
N GLY A 124 3.17 -9.08 -8.52
CA GLY A 124 2.53 -7.89 -9.05
C GLY A 124 1.09 -7.68 -8.60
N VAL A 125 0.38 -6.82 -9.30
CA VAL A 125 -1.01 -6.45 -9.03
C VAL A 125 -1.93 -7.09 -10.06
N SER A 126 -2.80 -8.00 -9.61
CA SER A 126 -3.70 -8.70 -10.52
C SER A 126 -4.79 -7.79 -11.09
N TYR A 127 -5.27 -8.11 -12.27
CA TYR A 127 -6.41 -7.46 -12.91
C TYR A 127 -7.64 -7.39 -11.97
N ALA A 128 -7.88 -8.44 -11.21
CA ALA A 128 -9.00 -8.50 -10.26
C ALA A 128 -8.85 -7.49 -9.11
N ALA A 129 -7.62 -7.31 -8.59
CA ALA A 129 -7.33 -6.31 -7.57
C ALA A 129 -7.52 -4.87 -8.08
N LEU A 130 -7.44 -4.67 -9.40
CA LEU A 130 -7.72 -3.40 -10.07
C LEU A 130 -9.21 -3.24 -10.44
N GLY A 131 -10.04 -4.24 -10.15
CA GLY A 131 -11.47 -4.26 -10.54
C GLY A 131 -11.69 -4.45 -12.04
N ALA A 132 -10.68 -4.93 -12.78
CA ALA A 132 -10.79 -5.16 -14.22
C ALA A 132 -11.35 -6.55 -14.53
N PRO A 133 -12.12 -6.71 -15.65
CA PRO A 133 -12.62 -8.00 -16.08
C PRO A 133 -11.46 -8.89 -16.60
N ASN A 134 -11.67 -10.22 -16.50
CA ASN A 134 -10.72 -11.19 -17.04
C ASN A 134 -10.83 -11.27 -18.58
N LEU A 135 -10.09 -10.44 -19.27
CA LEU A 135 -10.02 -10.41 -20.72
C LEU A 135 -8.66 -10.97 -21.24
N PRO A 136 -8.59 -11.45 -22.49
CA PRO A 136 -7.32 -11.79 -23.12
C PRO A 136 -6.33 -10.63 -23.04
N ARG A 137 -5.04 -10.93 -22.83
CA ARG A 137 -4.00 -9.90 -22.64
C ARG A 137 -3.93 -8.89 -23.80
N TRP A 138 -4.13 -9.36 -25.04
CA TRP A 138 -4.11 -8.50 -26.24
C TRP A 138 -5.22 -7.45 -26.27
N ILE A 139 -6.31 -7.64 -25.48
CA ILE A 139 -7.38 -6.66 -25.26
C ILE A 139 -7.08 -5.80 -24.03
N SER A 140 -6.76 -6.44 -22.89
CA SER A 140 -6.62 -5.75 -21.61
C SER A 140 -5.39 -4.85 -21.55
N GLU A 141 -4.26 -5.25 -22.12
CA GLU A 141 -3.03 -4.47 -22.08
C GLU A 141 -3.14 -3.09 -22.78
N PRO A 142 -3.67 -2.97 -24.01
CA PRO A 142 -3.89 -1.68 -24.63
C PRO A 142 -4.87 -0.79 -23.86
N ILE A 143 -5.93 -1.37 -23.30
CA ILE A 143 -6.90 -0.61 -22.49
C ILE A 143 -6.23 -0.04 -21.25
N VAL A 144 -5.47 -0.85 -20.51
CA VAL A 144 -4.74 -0.39 -19.33
C VAL A 144 -3.75 0.72 -19.70
N LYS A 145 -2.98 0.56 -20.78
CA LYS A 145 -2.05 1.59 -21.26
C LYS A 145 -2.75 2.92 -21.56
N LEU A 146 -3.92 2.86 -22.17
CA LEU A 146 -4.72 4.07 -22.46
C LEU A 146 -5.25 4.73 -21.18
N MET A 147 -5.59 3.95 -20.17
CA MET A 147 -6.11 4.44 -18.88
C MET A 147 -5.01 4.98 -17.96
N LEU A 148 -3.74 4.67 -18.21
CA LEU A 148 -2.60 5.17 -17.42
C LEU A 148 -2.25 6.61 -17.82
N ASN A 149 -3.10 7.53 -17.42
CA ASN A 149 -2.91 8.96 -17.58
C ASN A 149 -3.40 9.71 -16.33
N ALA A 150 -2.92 10.94 -16.16
CA ALA A 150 -3.21 11.76 -14.99
C ALA A 150 -4.71 12.00 -14.77
N ASP A 151 -5.44 12.29 -15.83
CA ASP A 151 -6.88 12.62 -15.73
C ASP A 151 -7.70 11.42 -15.21
N THR A 152 -7.45 10.23 -15.77
CA THR A 152 -8.14 9.01 -15.35
C THR A 152 -7.80 8.65 -13.90
N GLN A 153 -6.51 8.72 -13.54
CA GLN A 153 -6.04 8.44 -12.18
C GLN A 153 -6.62 9.45 -11.20
N ASN A 154 -6.49 10.74 -11.49
CA ASN A 154 -7.01 11.81 -10.63
C ASN A 154 -8.51 11.74 -10.43
N LYS A 155 -9.27 11.41 -11.47
CA LYS A 155 -10.73 11.22 -11.37
C LYS A 155 -11.08 10.06 -10.45
N ALA A 156 -10.36 8.94 -10.56
CA ALA A 156 -10.56 7.77 -9.72
C ALA A 156 -10.20 8.06 -8.25
N ASP A 157 -9.06 8.70 -8.01
CA ASP A 157 -8.58 8.98 -6.65
C ASP A 157 -9.41 10.06 -5.97
N ARG A 158 -9.79 11.16 -6.65
CA ARG A 158 -10.74 12.13 -6.09
C ARG A 158 -12.04 11.45 -5.64
N LYS A 159 -12.56 10.51 -6.42
CA LYS A 159 -13.78 9.79 -6.08
C LYS A 159 -13.60 8.90 -4.85
N LYS A 160 -12.47 8.18 -4.74
CA LYS A 160 -12.15 7.34 -3.57
C LYS A 160 -11.91 8.18 -2.33
N ILE A 161 -11.12 9.24 -2.43
CA ILE A 161 -10.82 10.15 -1.32
C ILE A 161 -12.11 10.80 -0.82
N ALA A 162 -12.98 11.30 -1.70
CA ALA A 162 -14.26 11.87 -1.32
C ALA A 162 -15.18 10.87 -0.60
N ALA A 163 -15.03 9.59 -0.87
CA ALA A 163 -15.78 8.51 -0.21
C ALA A 163 -15.11 7.99 1.07
N SER A 164 -13.90 8.44 1.41
CA SER A 164 -13.23 8.09 2.67
C SER A 164 -13.62 9.05 3.80
N SER A 165 -13.59 8.58 5.02
CA SER A 165 -13.84 9.39 6.20
C SER A 165 -12.60 10.11 6.71
N HIS A 166 -11.44 9.50 6.53
CA HIS A 166 -10.14 10.00 6.99
C HIS A 166 -9.07 9.77 5.94
N LEU A 167 -8.03 10.61 5.98
CA LEU A 167 -6.74 10.37 5.36
C LEU A 167 -5.70 10.12 6.46
N ALA A 168 -4.83 9.15 6.22
CA ALA A 168 -3.66 8.91 7.04
C ALA A 168 -2.42 9.46 6.35
N LEU A 169 -1.64 10.27 7.06
CA LEU A 169 -0.32 10.72 6.65
C LEU A 169 0.72 10.04 7.54
N ILE A 170 1.65 9.33 6.93
CA ILE A 170 2.79 8.72 7.61
C ILE A 170 3.99 9.65 7.39
N THR A 171 4.64 10.03 8.48
CA THR A 171 5.84 10.88 8.44
C THR A 171 7.02 10.20 9.12
N SER A 172 8.21 10.37 8.55
CA SER A 172 9.49 9.96 9.10
C SER A 172 10.29 11.21 9.51
N PRO A 173 11.13 11.15 10.55
CA PRO A 173 12.00 12.26 10.93
C PRO A 173 13.14 12.51 9.93
N ALA A 174 13.56 11.49 9.20
CA ALA A 174 14.54 11.55 8.13
C ALA A 174 14.15 10.58 7.02
N ASP A 175 14.51 10.89 5.78
CA ASP A 175 14.23 10.04 4.63
C ASP A 175 15.33 8.97 4.45
N HIS A 176 15.60 8.23 5.54
CA HIS A 176 16.50 7.11 5.51
C HIS A 176 15.76 5.81 5.19
N ILE A 177 16.42 4.91 4.47
CA ILE A 177 15.85 3.60 4.11
C ILE A 177 15.44 2.79 5.35
N ASP A 178 16.13 2.98 6.48
CA ASP A 178 15.82 2.33 7.76
C ASP A 178 14.52 2.84 8.40
N ASP A 179 13.96 3.94 7.92
CA ASP A 179 12.72 4.53 8.43
C ASP A 179 11.48 3.88 7.78
N TRP A 180 11.64 3.23 6.63
CA TRP A 180 10.59 2.65 5.79
C TRP A 180 10.67 1.13 5.70
#